data_254cff7b43171fa31014ce1c330b0a2e
#
_entry.id   254cff7b43171fa31014ce1c330b0a2e
#
_cell.length_a   1.000
_cell.length_b   1.000
_cell.length_c   1.000
_cell.angle_alpha   90.00
_cell.angle_beta   90.00
_cell.angle_gamma   90.00
#
_symmetry.space_group_name_H-M   'P 1'
#
loop_
_entity.id
_entity.type
_entity.pdbx_description
1 polymer ?
#
loop_
_entity_poly.entity_id
_entity_poly.type
_entity_poly.pdbx_seq_one_letter_code
_entity_poly.pdbx_strand_id
1 'polypeptide(L)'
;RVSRGLGDVYKRQVFEGETLVSYLLMVRPMGCEVSQLDYFSVLPAYRNTGIGAKLLAALPAHEEGTKAILIEAECPEKADDEAMAVRRLGFYARCGAVDTGWTEHLFDAWFRVLVLPAEGETLDAETANKELADCYSRVMGADKWRRYVQLYRPDGTEEKF
;
A
#
# COMPACT_ATOMS: atom_id res chain seq x y z
N ARG A 1 -2.64 -17.38 -9.63
CA ARG A 1 -2.79 -16.99 -11.06
C ARG A 1 -2.78 -15.48 -11.15
N VAL A 2 -1.77 -14.89 -11.76
CA VAL A 2 -1.70 -13.45 -11.99
C VAL A 2 -2.55 -13.13 -13.21
N SER A 3 -3.63 -12.39 -13.03
CA SER A 3 -4.34 -11.77 -14.15
C SER A 3 -3.59 -10.50 -14.51
N ARG A 4 -2.92 -10.46 -15.65
CA ARG A 4 -2.34 -9.22 -16.18
C ARG A 4 -3.48 -8.34 -16.67
N GLY A 5 -3.84 -7.34 -15.85
CA GLY A 5 -4.64 -6.21 -16.29
C GLY A 5 -3.82 -5.23 -17.12
N LEU A 6 -4.44 -4.21 -17.63
CA LEU A 6 -3.82 -3.14 -18.42
C LEU A 6 -2.59 -2.55 -17.69
N GLY A 7 -1.38 -2.93 -18.14
CA GLY A 7 -0.11 -2.35 -17.76
C GLY A 7 0.23 -2.47 -16.26
N ASP A 8 0.06 -1.40 -15.52
CA ASP A 8 0.63 -1.19 -14.19
C ASP A 8 -0.26 -1.66 -13.03
N VAL A 9 -1.52 -2.01 -13.30
CA VAL A 9 -2.50 -2.48 -12.30
C VAL A 9 -2.77 -3.97 -12.50
N TYR A 10 -2.64 -4.75 -11.43
CA TYR A 10 -2.88 -6.19 -11.48
C TYR A 10 -3.49 -6.72 -10.19
N LYS A 11 -4.15 -7.86 -10.29
CA LYS A 11 -4.83 -8.53 -9.19
C LYS A 11 -4.10 -9.80 -8.79
N ARG A 12 -3.89 -9.99 -7.49
CA ARG A 12 -3.49 -11.26 -6.90
C ARG A 12 -4.68 -11.90 -6.21
N GLN A 13 -4.88 -13.17 -6.46
CA GLN A 13 -5.92 -13.97 -5.85
C GLN A 13 -5.26 -15.12 -5.08
N VAL A 14 -5.76 -15.38 -3.90
CA VAL A 14 -5.25 -16.42 -3.00
C VAL A 14 -6.35 -17.45 -2.80
N PHE A 15 -6.01 -18.70 -3.01
CA PHE A 15 -6.93 -19.83 -2.90
C PHE A 15 -6.44 -20.83 -1.86
N GLU A 16 -7.38 -21.41 -1.14
CA GLU A 16 -7.20 -22.64 -0.36
C GLU A 16 -7.95 -23.75 -1.10
N GLY A 17 -7.19 -24.64 -1.78
CA GLY A 17 -7.78 -25.54 -2.77
C GLY A 17 -8.44 -24.76 -3.91
N GLU A 18 -9.74 -24.94 -4.10
CA GLU A 18 -10.54 -24.22 -5.10
C GLU A 18 -11.27 -23.00 -4.55
N THR A 19 -11.19 -22.76 -3.24
CA THR A 19 -11.90 -21.67 -2.57
C THR A 19 -11.06 -20.41 -2.57
N LEU A 20 -11.59 -19.32 -3.13
CA LEU A 20 -10.98 -17.99 -3.00
C LEU A 20 -11.05 -17.55 -1.53
N VAL A 21 -9.91 -17.17 -0.95
CA VAL A 21 -9.83 -16.74 0.46
C VAL A 21 -9.45 -15.26 0.60
N SER A 22 -8.71 -14.73 -0.36
CA SER A 22 -8.26 -13.33 -0.36
C SER A 22 -7.99 -12.83 -1.76
N TYR A 23 -8.08 -11.51 -1.92
CA TYR A 23 -7.58 -10.84 -3.12
C TYR A 23 -6.95 -9.50 -2.78
N LEU A 24 -5.98 -9.11 -3.62
CA LEU A 24 -5.23 -7.88 -3.52
C LEU A 24 -5.23 -7.18 -4.88
N LEU A 25 -5.35 -5.87 -4.88
CA LEU A 25 -5.07 -5.04 -6.03
C LEU A 25 -3.71 -4.38 -5.81
N MET A 26 -2.85 -4.53 -6.80
CA MET A 26 -1.49 -4.01 -6.77
C MET A 26 -1.30 -3.03 -7.91
N VAL A 27 -0.52 -2.01 -7.67
CA VAL A 27 -0.09 -1.04 -8.70
C VAL A 27 1.42 -1.02 -8.73
N ARG A 28 2.00 -1.24 -9.91
CA ARG A 28 3.43 -1.15 -10.13
C ARG A 28 3.71 -0.68 -11.55
N PRO A 29 3.93 0.62 -11.76
CA PRO A 29 4.33 1.15 -13.04
C PRO A 29 5.65 0.55 -13.52
N MET A 30 5.78 0.42 -14.84
CA MET A 30 7.01 -0.11 -15.45
C MET A 30 8.23 0.72 -15.00
N GLY A 31 9.28 0.05 -14.52
CA GLY A 31 10.51 0.68 -14.06
C GLY A 31 10.49 1.16 -12.61
N CYS A 32 9.36 1.00 -11.88
CA CYS A 32 9.32 1.28 -10.45
C CYS A 32 9.92 0.15 -9.64
N GLU A 33 10.69 0.50 -8.62
CA GLU A 33 11.30 -0.45 -7.68
C GLU A 33 10.39 -0.78 -6.48
N VAL A 34 9.22 -0.16 -6.41
CA VAL A 34 8.20 -0.40 -5.39
C VAL A 34 6.91 -0.86 -6.02
N SER A 35 6.11 -1.60 -5.27
CA SER A 35 4.72 -1.91 -5.60
C SER A 35 3.82 -1.25 -4.58
N GLN A 36 2.67 -0.73 -5.01
CA GLN A 36 1.66 -0.18 -4.13
C GLN A 36 0.56 -1.22 -3.90
N LEU A 37 0.17 -1.43 -2.66
CA LEU A 37 -1.00 -2.20 -2.27
C LEU A 37 -2.21 -1.27 -2.22
N ASP A 38 -2.99 -1.24 -3.30
CA ASP A 38 -4.16 -0.38 -3.43
C ASP A 38 -5.37 -0.92 -2.66
N TYR A 39 -5.55 -2.24 -2.69
CA TYR A 39 -6.65 -2.90 -1.98
C TYR A 39 -6.26 -4.27 -1.47
N PHE A 40 -6.69 -4.59 -0.26
CA PHE A 40 -6.50 -5.90 0.37
C PHE A 40 -7.78 -6.35 1.09
N SER A 41 -8.28 -7.52 0.72
CA SER A 41 -9.45 -8.10 1.35
C SER A 41 -9.27 -9.58 1.64
N VAL A 42 -9.65 -9.96 2.86
CA VAL A 42 -9.81 -11.36 3.27
C VAL A 42 -11.31 -11.64 3.39
N LEU A 43 -11.76 -12.72 2.78
CA LEU A 43 -13.18 -13.09 2.80
C LEU A 43 -13.66 -13.30 4.26
N PRO A 44 -14.93 -12.94 4.56
CA PRO A 44 -15.44 -12.96 5.95
C PRO A 44 -15.21 -14.26 6.71
N ALA A 45 -15.38 -15.41 6.04
CA ALA A 45 -15.19 -16.73 6.65
C ALA A 45 -13.74 -17.01 7.11
N TYR A 46 -12.76 -16.27 6.58
CA TYR A 46 -11.33 -16.44 6.86
C TYR A 46 -10.74 -15.31 7.69
N ARG A 47 -11.54 -14.31 8.07
CA ARG A 47 -11.11 -13.21 8.93
C ARG A 47 -10.80 -13.72 10.33
N ASN A 48 -9.87 -13.04 11.02
CA ASN A 48 -9.43 -13.38 12.39
C ASN A 48 -8.80 -14.78 12.54
N THR A 49 -8.37 -15.40 11.44
CA THR A 49 -7.68 -16.71 11.42
C THR A 49 -6.16 -16.56 11.30
N GLY A 50 -5.64 -15.34 11.20
CA GLY A 50 -4.23 -15.06 10.95
C GLY A 50 -3.82 -15.12 9.48
N ILE A 51 -4.72 -15.48 8.58
CA ILE A 51 -4.41 -15.63 7.14
C ILE A 51 -3.97 -14.30 6.53
N GLY A 52 -4.59 -13.19 6.91
CA GLY A 52 -4.22 -11.86 6.40
C GLY A 52 -2.78 -11.49 6.72
N ALA A 53 -2.32 -11.77 7.95
CA ALA A 53 -0.94 -11.53 8.36
C ALA A 53 0.05 -12.41 7.60
N LYS A 54 -0.28 -13.69 7.39
CA LYS A 54 0.54 -14.61 6.59
C LYS A 54 0.67 -14.15 5.14
N LEU A 55 -0.42 -13.67 4.55
CA LEU A 55 -0.43 -13.19 3.18
C LEU A 55 0.43 -11.93 3.01
N LEU A 56 0.30 -10.96 3.92
CA LEU A 56 1.13 -9.77 3.89
C LEU A 56 2.60 -10.06 4.14
N ALA A 57 2.93 -10.97 5.05
CA ALA A 57 4.32 -11.39 5.28
C ALA A 57 4.94 -12.05 4.04
N ALA A 58 4.16 -12.81 3.27
CA ALA A 58 4.62 -13.47 2.06
C ALA A 58 4.63 -12.55 0.81
N LEU A 59 3.88 -11.44 0.84
CA LEU A 59 3.65 -10.61 -0.35
C LEU A 59 4.94 -10.05 -0.96
N PRO A 60 5.91 -9.50 -0.21
CA PRO A 60 7.13 -8.96 -0.79
C PRO A 60 7.94 -10.00 -1.58
N ALA A 61 7.98 -11.25 -1.13
CA ALA A 61 8.68 -12.34 -1.83
C ALA A 61 7.99 -12.73 -3.16
N HIS A 62 6.71 -12.42 -3.32
CA HIS A 62 5.95 -12.66 -4.54
C HIS A 62 5.94 -11.48 -5.51
N GLU A 63 6.54 -10.35 -5.11
CA GLU A 63 6.69 -9.15 -5.93
C GLU A 63 8.15 -9.06 -6.43
N GLU A 64 8.49 -9.88 -7.41
CA GLU A 64 9.85 -9.94 -7.96
C GLU A 64 10.39 -8.57 -8.35
N GLY A 65 11.61 -8.26 -7.90
CA GLY A 65 12.29 -7.00 -8.18
C GLY A 65 11.71 -5.78 -7.48
N THR A 66 10.83 -5.96 -6.49
CA THR A 66 10.39 -4.86 -5.63
C THR A 66 11.28 -4.75 -4.39
N LYS A 67 11.65 -3.52 -4.01
CA LYS A 67 12.35 -3.24 -2.76
C LYS A 67 11.40 -3.14 -1.57
N ALA A 68 10.18 -2.71 -1.83
CA ALA A 68 9.16 -2.57 -0.80
C ALA A 68 7.75 -2.53 -1.40
N ILE A 69 6.77 -2.83 -0.56
CA ILE A 69 5.37 -2.57 -0.83
C ILE A 69 4.95 -1.33 -0.05
N LEU A 70 4.43 -0.34 -0.74
CA LEU A 70 3.85 0.84 -0.14
C LEU A 70 2.38 0.56 0.18
N ILE A 71 1.95 0.96 1.38
CA ILE A 71 0.60 0.75 1.87
C ILE A 71 0.05 2.09 2.34
N GLU A 72 -1.13 2.44 1.87
CA GLU A 72 -1.88 3.60 2.31
C GLU A 72 -2.95 3.13 3.30
N ALA A 73 -2.74 3.46 4.56
CA ALA A 73 -3.67 3.12 5.62
C ALA A 73 -4.37 4.38 6.12
N GLU A 74 -5.70 4.32 6.25
CA GLU A 74 -6.53 5.45 6.65
C GLU A 74 -6.00 6.11 7.94
N CYS A 75 -5.90 7.44 7.92
CA CYS A 75 -5.40 8.23 9.03
C CYS A 75 -6.44 8.29 10.16
N PRO A 76 -6.19 7.73 11.35
CA PRO A 76 -7.21 7.64 12.40
C PRO A 76 -7.85 8.97 12.75
N GLU A 77 -7.05 10.04 12.84
CA GLU A 77 -7.49 11.38 13.24
C GLU A 77 -8.41 12.05 12.20
N LYS A 78 -8.54 11.45 11.03
CA LYS A 78 -9.34 11.94 9.90
C LYS A 78 -10.36 10.92 9.39
N ALA A 79 -10.37 9.73 9.97
CA ALA A 79 -11.23 8.64 9.57
C ALA A 79 -12.66 8.79 10.13
N ASP A 80 -13.65 8.35 9.39
CA ASP A 80 -15.03 8.26 9.87
C ASP A 80 -15.17 7.21 11.00
N ASP A 81 -14.38 6.12 10.93
CA ASP A 81 -14.27 5.10 11.97
C ASP A 81 -12.81 5.05 12.48
N GLU A 82 -12.49 5.91 13.44
CA GLU A 82 -11.19 6.01 14.07
C GLU A 82 -10.73 4.66 14.67
N ALA A 83 -11.62 3.94 15.35
CA ALA A 83 -11.29 2.67 15.97
C ALA A 83 -10.90 1.60 14.94
N MET A 84 -11.54 1.59 13.79
CA MET A 84 -11.20 0.70 12.69
C MET A 84 -9.86 1.10 12.06
N ALA A 85 -9.61 2.38 11.85
CA ALA A 85 -8.36 2.89 11.31
C ALA A 85 -7.17 2.56 12.23
N VAL A 86 -7.31 2.75 13.54
CA VAL A 86 -6.30 2.33 14.53
C VAL A 86 -6.02 0.83 14.47
N ARG A 87 -7.06 0.01 14.37
CA ARG A 87 -6.90 -1.46 14.25
C ARG A 87 -6.15 -1.85 12.97
N ARG A 88 -6.42 -1.19 11.85
CA ARG A 88 -5.72 -1.42 10.57
C ARG A 88 -4.25 -1.06 10.67
N LEU A 89 -3.90 0.10 11.21
CA LEU A 89 -2.52 0.50 11.43
C LEU A 89 -1.78 -0.52 12.32
N GLY A 90 -2.39 -0.94 13.44
CA GLY A 90 -1.85 -1.96 14.32
C GLY A 90 -1.67 -3.31 13.62
N PHE A 91 -2.59 -3.69 12.73
CA PHE A 91 -2.47 -4.89 11.92
C PHE A 91 -1.27 -4.82 10.98
N TYR A 92 -1.11 -3.74 10.22
CA TYR A 92 0.02 -3.56 9.31
C TYR A 92 1.35 -3.52 10.05
N ALA A 93 1.42 -2.86 11.21
CA ALA A 93 2.62 -2.82 12.04
C ALA A 93 3.03 -4.23 12.51
N ARG A 94 2.07 -5.06 12.94
CA ARG A 94 2.34 -6.47 13.31
C ARG A 94 2.79 -7.33 12.12
N CYS A 95 2.45 -6.93 10.90
CA CYS A 95 2.90 -7.59 9.68
C CYS A 95 4.29 -7.10 9.20
N GLY A 96 4.92 -6.20 9.94
CA GLY A 96 6.25 -5.68 9.62
C GLY A 96 6.27 -4.39 8.80
N ALA A 97 5.10 -3.78 8.53
CA ALA A 97 5.06 -2.47 7.89
C ALA A 97 5.53 -1.38 8.86
N VAL A 98 6.31 -0.45 8.34
CA VAL A 98 6.86 0.69 9.07
C VAL A 98 6.12 1.96 8.64
N ASP A 99 5.59 2.71 9.60
CA ASP A 99 4.98 4.02 9.36
C ASP A 99 6.09 5.03 9.04
N THR A 100 6.00 5.68 7.89
CA THR A 100 6.96 6.72 7.47
C THR A 100 6.80 8.02 8.26
N GLY A 101 5.70 8.19 8.97
CA GLY A 101 5.30 9.45 9.61
C GLY A 101 4.71 10.49 8.64
N TRP A 102 4.74 10.19 7.34
CA TRP A 102 4.11 11.04 6.33
C TRP A 102 2.62 10.75 6.21
N THR A 103 1.88 11.78 5.83
CA THR A 103 0.45 11.67 5.50
C THR A 103 0.21 12.02 4.05
N GLU A 104 -0.81 11.42 3.51
CA GLU A 104 -1.29 11.64 2.16
C GLU A 104 -2.74 12.09 2.21
N HIS A 105 -3.06 13.10 1.41
CA HIS A 105 -4.42 13.46 1.07
C HIS A 105 -4.69 12.98 -0.35
N LEU A 106 -5.50 11.94 -0.49
CA LEU A 106 -5.86 11.34 -1.76
C LEU A 106 -7.36 11.52 -2.00
N PHE A 107 -7.73 12.29 -3.00
CA PHE A 107 -9.10 12.75 -3.24
C PHE A 107 -9.67 13.42 -1.98
N ASP A 108 -10.64 12.79 -1.32
CA ASP A 108 -11.29 13.32 -0.12
C ASP A 108 -10.88 12.59 1.18
N ALA A 109 -9.89 11.72 1.12
CA ALA A 109 -9.47 10.88 2.24
C ALA A 109 -8.00 11.12 2.63
N TRP A 110 -7.69 10.85 3.91
CA TRP A 110 -6.36 10.99 4.47
C TRP A 110 -5.78 9.63 4.85
N PHE A 111 -4.52 9.42 4.50
CA PHE A 111 -3.80 8.17 4.73
C PHE A 111 -2.46 8.39 5.42
N ARG A 112 -2.02 7.39 6.17
CA ARG A 112 -0.62 7.18 6.57
C ARG A 112 0.07 6.38 5.47
N VAL A 113 1.29 6.78 5.13
CA VAL A 113 2.12 6.04 4.19
C VAL A 113 2.99 5.06 4.95
N LEU A 114 2.80 3.78 4.70
CA LEU A 114 3.54 2.70 5.33
C LEU A 114 4.43 1.99 4.31
N VAL A 115 5.55 1.45 4.77
CA VAL A 115 6.50 0.67 3.98
C VAL A 115 6.58 -0.74 4.54
N LEU A 116 6.31 -1.73 3.70
CA LEU A 116 6.57 -3.15 3.97
C LEU A 116 7.79 -3.57 3.13
N PRO A 117 9.00 -3.60 3.70
CA PRO A 117 10.21 -3.85 2.95
C PRO A 117 10.30 -5.32 2.50
N ALA A 118 10.93 -5.57 1.36
CA ALA A 118 11.34 -6.90 0.95
C ALA A 118 12.49 -7.41 1.85
N GLU A 119 12.70 -8.71 1.86
CA GLU A 119 13.77 -9.32 2.68
C GLU A 119 15.14 -8.76 2.31
N GLY A 120 15.88 -8.28 3.31
CA GLY A 120 17.19 -7.68 3.14
C GLY A 120 17.20 -6.26 2.58
N GLU A 121 16.02 -5.71 2.26
CA GLU A 121 15.88 -4.35 1.75
C GLU A 121 15.50 -3.38 2.88
N THR A 122 15.87 -2.13 2.69
CA THR A 122 15.43 -0.99 3.51
C THR A 122 15.03 0.15 2.60
N LEU A 123 13.97 0.85 2.97
CA LEU A 123 13.53 2.04 2.25
C LEU A 123 13.21 3.13 3.27
N ASP A 124 13.95 4.22 3.23
CA ASP A 124 13.71 5.36 4.12
C ASP A 124 12.41 6.10 3.74
N ALA A 125 11.89 6.88 4.70
CA ALA A 125 10.61 7.54 4.56
C ALA A 125 10.57 8.54 3.38
N GLU A 126 11.63 9.27 3.13
CA GLU A 126 11.68 10.25 2.03
C GLU A 126 11.68 9.54 0.68
N THR A 127 12.52 8.52 0.52
CA THR A 127 12.56 7.71 -0.69
C THR A 127 11.23 7.02 -0.95
N ALA A 128 10.60 6.45 0.08
CA ALA A 128 9.30 5.80 -0.04
C ALA A 128 8.21 6.75 -0.59
N ASN A 129 8.13 7.96 -0.04
CA ASN A 129 7.13 8.94 -0.47
C ASN A 129 7.43 9.53 -1.85
N LYS A 130 8.71 9.65 -2.22
CA LYS A 130 9.12 10.02 -3.57
C LYS A 130 8.73 8.95 -4.59
N GLU A 131 8.94 7.68 -4.28
CA GLU A 131 8.52 6.55 -5.10
C GLU A 131 6.97 6.49 -5.23
N LEU A 132 6.24 6.79 -4.15
CA LEU A 132 4.78 6.89 -4.18
C LEU A 132 4.33 7.99 -5.14
N ALA A 133 4.93 9.18 -5.05
CA ALA A 133 4.66 10.30 -5.96
C ALA A 133 4.97 9.95 -7.43
N ASP A 134 6.07 9.24 -7.69
CA ASP A 134 6.42 8.77 -9.03
C ASP A 134 5.40 7.75 -9.55
N CYS A 135 4.94 6.82 -8.72
CA CYS A 135 3.88 5.88 -9.07
C CYS A 135 2.61 6.62 -9.49
N TYR A 136 2.14 7.58 -8.71
CA TYR A 136 0.96 8.39 -9.06
C TYR A 136 1.16 9.20 -10.33
N SER A 137 2.33 9.83 -10.50
CA SER A 137 2.68 10.57 -11.70
C SER A 137 2.59 9.72 -12.96
N ARG A 138 3.06 8.47 -12.89
CA ARG A 138 3.03 7.53 -14.02
C ARG A 138 1.62 7.00 -14.30
N VAL A 139 0.84 6.71 -13.27
CA VAL A 139 -0.52 6.15 -13.42
C VAL A 139 -1.53 7.21 -13.85
N MET A 140 -1.49 8.38 -13.24
CA MET A 140 -2.47 9.46 -13.47
C MET A 140 -2.02 10.50 -14.50
N GLY A 141 -0.74 10.50 -14.84
CA GLY A 141 -0.10 11.51 -15.70
C GLY A 141 0.56 12.63 -14.91
N ALA A 142 1.77 13.00 -15.34
CA ALA A 142 2.67 13.93 -14.64
C ALA A 142 2.03 15.30 -14.31
N ASP A 143 1.11 15.79 -15.16
CA ASP A 143 0.47 17.10 -15.00
C ASP A 143 -0.82 17.05 -14.17
N LYS A 144 -1.35 15.84 -13.88
CA LYS A 144 -2.69 15.68 -13.31
C LYS A 144 -2.71 15.17 -11.89
N TRP A 145 -1.76 14.31 -11.52
CA TRP A 145 -1.80 13.60 -10.25
C TRP A 145 -1.86 14.53 -9.02
N ARG A 146 -1.13 15.66 -9.05
CA ARG A 146 -1.12 16.64 -7.94
C ARG A 146 -2.46 17.32 -7.65
N ARG A 147 -3.45 17.16 -8.53
CA ARG A 147 -4.82 17.64 -8.26
C ARG A 147 -5.55 16.75 -7.27
N TYR A 148 -5.09 15.50 -7.13
CA TYR A 148 -5.79 14.47 -6.38
C TYR A 148 -4.96 13.92 -5.24
N VAL A 149 -3.64 14.10 -5.26
CA VAL A 149 -2.69 13.56 -4.29
C VAL A 149 -1.79 14.67 -3.79
N GLN A 150 -1.77 14.90 -2.49
CA GLN A 150 -0.84 15.77 -1.79
C GLN A 150 -0.15 14.97 -0.69
N LEU A 151 1.17 15.09 -0.59
CA LEU A 151 1.98 14.43 0.42
C LEU A 151 2.49 15.44 1.45
N TYR A 152 2.41 15.10 2.71
CA TYR A 152 2.82 15.96 3.82
C TYR A 152 3.86 15.27 4.68
N ARG A 153 4.92 16.01 5.00
CA ARG A 153 5.95 15.59 5.95
C ARG A 153 5.40 15.46 7.37
N PRO A 154 6.12 14.80 8.30
CA PRO A 154 5.69 14.68 9.70
C PRO A 154 5.46 16.01 10.41
N ASP A 155 6.09 17.09 9.96
CA ASP A 155 5.90 18.45 10.48
C ASP A 155 4.68 19.18 9.88
N GLY A 156 3.94 18.53 8.98
CA GLY A 156 2.79 19.08 8.29
C GLY A 156 3.11 19.91 7.05
N THR A 157 4.38 20.00 6.66
CA THR A 157 4.77 20.69 5.42
C THR A 157 4.39 19.87 4.20
N GLU A 158 3.69 20.48 3.24
CA GLU A 158 3.40 19.86 1.95
C GLU A 158 4.67 19.71 1.13
N GLU A 159 4.92 18.48 0.65
CA GLU A 159 6.03 18.18 -0.25
C GLU A 159 5.60 18.34 -1.72
N LYS A 160 6.47 18.94 -2.50
CA LYS A 160 6.25 19.20 -3.92
C LYS A 160 7.35 18.53 -4.75
N PHE A 161 7.26 17.20 -4.87
CA PHE A 161 8.14 16.44 -5.75
C PHE A 161 8.03 16.85 -7.22
#